data_9ac850a015ce72f10b7dae95b0458b5e
#
_entry.id   9ac850a015ce72f10b7dae95b0458b5e
#
_cell.length_a   1.000
_cell.length_b   1.000
_cell.length_c   1.000
_cell.angle_alpha   90.00
_cell.angle_beta   90.00
_cell.angle_gamma   90.00
#
_symmetry.space_group_name_H-M   'P 1'
#
loop_
_entity.id
_entity.type
_entity.pdbx_description
1 polymer ?
#
loop_
_entity_poly.entity_id
_entity_poly.type
_entity_poly.pdbx_seq_one_letter_code
_entity_poly.pdbx_strand_id
1 'polypeptide(L)'
;MALKDVLIDELRDMYSAENQLVKALPKLAKGAKNAKLKQLFSAHLEETKGQVERLKKVFLELGEKPTGQHCNGMEGVIEEGKDALEKDEEGASFDSGIIGAALRTEHYEIAGYEACISMATTLGMAKIVKLLNSNLKEELAAAKKITVAGGPIMKQSAAEPEAPKKPKTGKEKYSAMKSKEDEVKAAPSILDRLAS
;
A
#
# COMPACT_ATOMS: atom_id res chain seq x y z
N MET A 1 28.76 7.11 2.95
CA MET A 1 27.87 5.99 3.33
C MET A 1 28.24 4.80 2.47
N ALA A 2 28.54 3.65 3.04
CA ALA A 2 28.84 2.44 2.31
C ALA A 2 27.54 1.78 1.80
N LEU A 3 27.59 0.96 0.73
CA LEU A 3 26.41 0.25 0.22
C LEU A 3 25.77 -0.65 1.28
N LYS A 4 26.56 -1.22 2.18
CA LYS A 4 26.05 -2.01 3.32
C LYS A 4 25.19 -1.16 4.26
N ASP A 5 25.55 0.09 4.51
CA ASP A 5 24.78 0.98 5.39
C ASP A 5 23.43 1.31 4.75
N VAL A 6 23.42 1.57 3.44
CA VAL A 6 22.18 1.78 2.66
C VAL A 6 21.26 0.55 2.74
N LEU A 7 21.82 -0.65 2.54
CA LEU A 7 21.06 -1.89 2.67
C LEU A 7 20.43 -2.04 4.06
N ILE A 8 21.18 -1.72 5.13
CA ILE A 8 20.69 -1.80 6.51
C ILE A 8 19.52 -0.82 6.73
N ASP A 9 19.62 0.40 6.19
CA ASP A 9 18.56 1.40 6.31
C ASP A 9 17.29 0.98 5.54
N GLU A 10 17.43 0.48 4.31
CA GLU A 10 16.30 -0.07 3.54
C GLU A 10 15.65 -1.28 4.25
N LEU A 11 16.46 -2.17 4.85
CA LEU A 11 15.93 -3.29 5.63
C LEU A 11 15.18 -2.85 6.88
N ARG A 12 15.59 -1.75 7.53
CA ARG A 12 14.89 -1.15 8.67
C ARG A 12 13.55 -0.58 8.23
N ASP A 13 13.51 0.07 7.07
CA ASP A 13 12.26 0.56 6.47
C ASP A 13 11.32 -0.59 6.17
N MET A 14 11.78 -1.64 5.47
CA MET A 14 11.01 -2.84 5.18
C MET A 14 10.51 -3.54 6.45
N TYR A 15 11.35 -3.66 7.49
CA TYR A 15 10.92 -4.25 8.75
C TYR A 15 9.81 -3.44 9.44
N SER A 16 9.86 -2.12 9.31
CA SER A 16 8.79 -1.23 9.79
C SER A 16 7.52 -1.42 8.96
N ALA A 17 7.62 -1.46 7.63
CA ALA A 17 6.51 -1.66 6.71
C ALA A 17 5.73 -2.94 7.05
N GLU A 18 6.43 -4.07 7.14
CA GLU A 18 5.84 -5.37 7.50
C GLU A 18 5.13 -5.34 8.86
N ASN A 19 5.74 -4.73 9.88
CA ASN A 19 5.12 -4.60 11.20
C ASN A 19 3.89 -3.68 11.21
N GLN A 20 3.82 -2.71 10.31
CA GLN A 20 2.63 -1.88 10.09
C GLN A 20 1.52 -2.71 9.44
N LEU A 21 1.86 -3.56 8.45
CA LEU A 21 0.92 -4.42 7.75
C LEU A 21 0.35 -5.53 8.63
N VAL A 22 1.15 -6.13 9.50
CA VAL A 22 0.64 -7.06 10.53
C VAL A 22 -0.51 -6.45 11.33
N LYS A 23 -0.49 -5.13 11.56
CA LYS A 23 -1.56 -4.40 12.28
C LYS A 23 -2.71 -3.95 11.37
N ALA A 24 -2.46 -3.73 10.08
CA ALA A 24 -3.43 -3.23 9.12
C ALA A 24 -4.27 -4.35 8.48
N LEU A 25 -3.66 -5.47 8.11
CA LEU A 25 -4.31 -6.60 7.42
C LEU A 25 -5.56 -7.15 8.14
N PRO A 26 -5.59 -7.28 9.48
CA PRO A 26 -6.82 -7.69 10.17
C PRO A 26 -8.01 -6.76 9.93
N LYS A 27 -7.76 -5.46 9.75
CA LYS A 27 -8.81 -4.46 9.47
C LYS A 27 -9.33 -4.62 8.04
N LEU A 28 -8.44 -4.83 7.07
CA LEU A 28 -8.80 -5.12 5.69
C LEU A 28 -9.61 -6.43 5.58
N ALA A 29 -9.15 -7.50 6.23
CA ALA A 29 -9.85 -8.78 6.26
C ALA A 29 -11.26 -8.67 6.87
N LYS A 30 -11.43 -7.85 7.94
CA LYS A 30 -12.74 -7.60 8.55
C LYS A 30 -13.62 -6.70 7.68
N GLY A 31 -13.06 -5.68 7.05
CA GLY A 31 -13.78 -4.67 6.29
C GLY A 31 -14.26 -5.13 4.92
N ALA A 32 -13.47 -5.91 4.19
CA ALA A 32 -13.86 -6.45 2.89
C ALA A 32 -15.24 -7.14 2.96
N LYS A 33 -16.06 -7.01 1.92
CA LYS A 33 -17.38 -7.67 1.84
C LYS A 33 -17.27 -9.04 1.18
N ASN A 34 -16.44 -9.16 0.16
CA ASN A 34 -16.24 -10.40 -0.58
C ASN A 34 -15.48 -11.44 0.26
N ALA A 35 -16.07 -12.63 0.40
CA ALA A 35 -15.50 -13.71 1.22
C ALA A 35 -14.11 -14.17 0.75
N LYS A 36 -13.85 -14.12 -0.56
CA LYS A 36 -12.54 -14.47 -1.12
C LYS A 36 -11.46 -13.48 -0.73
N LEU A 37 -11.76 -12.17 -0.75
CA LEU A 37 -10.83 -11.13 -0.29
C LEU A 37 -10.54 -11.27 1.20
N LYS A 38 -11.55 -11.52 2.04
CA LYS A 38 -11.34 -11.80 3.48
C LYS A 38 -10.35 -12.92 3.70
N GLN A 39 -10.51 -14.03 2.96
CA GLN A 39 -9.62 -15.20 3.04
C GLN A 39 -8.19 -14.85 2.60
N LEU A 40 -8.05 -14.09 1.49
CA LEU A 40 -6.74 -13.68 0.98
C LEU A 40 -6.01 -12.80 1.99
N PHE A 41 -6.65 -11.78 2.54
CA PHE A 41 -6.03 -10.90 3.54
C PHE A 41 -5.69 -11.63 4.85
N SER A 42 -6.54 -12.58 5.27
CA SER A 42 -6.25 -13.40 6.45
C SER A 42 -5.06 -14.34 6.22
N ALA A 43 -4.95 -14.94 5.04
CA ALA A 43 -3.82 -15.79 4.69
C ALA A 43 -2.54 -14.96 4.56
N HIS A 44 -2.60 -13.80 3.91
CA HIS A 44 -1.47 -12.89 3.75
C HIS A 44 -0.96 -12.36 5.08
N LEU A 45 -1.82 -12.13 6.07
CA LEU A 45 -1.38 -11.80 7.44
C LEU A 45 -0.41 -12.83 8.03
N GLU A 46 -0.65 -14.12 7.80
CA GLU A 46 0.25 -15.17 8.29
C GLU A 46 1.55 -15.23 7.47
N GLU A 47 1.48 -14.97 6.16
CA GLU A 47 2.65 -14.79 5.29
C GLU A 47 3.51 -13.62 5.80
N THR A 48 2.92 -12.43 6.05
CA THR A 48 3.57 -11.21 6.58
C THR A 48 4.25 -11.45 7.94
N LYS A 49 3.61 -12.17 8.85
CA LYS A 49 4.27 -12.58 10.11
C LYS A 49 5.52 -13.41 9.87
N GLY A 50 5.48 -14.32 8.91
CA GLY A 50 6.63 -15.13 8.49
C GLY A 50 7.74 -14.28 7.88
N GLN A 51 7.39 -13.23 7.14
CA GLN A 51 8.31 -12.26 6.55
C GLN A 51 9.04 -11.44 7.61
N VAL A 52 8.31 -10.96 8.62
CA VAL A 52 8.92 -10.30 9.80
C VAL A 52 9.96 -11.21 10.46
N GLU A 53 9.67 -12.50 10.64
CA GLU A 53 10.62 -13.45 11.23
C GLU A 53 11.83 -13.70 10.33
N ARG A 54 11.66 -13.69 9.00
CA ARG A 54 12.78 -13.79 8.06
C ARG A 54 13.64 -12.53 8.08
N LEU A 55 13.06 -11.33 8.19
CA LEU A 55 13.80 -10.09 8.34
C LEU A 55 14.62 -10.07 9.65
N LYS A 56 14.08 -10.59 10.75
CA LYS A 56 14.88 -10.76 12.00
C LYS A 56 16.13 -11.62 11.79
N LYS A 57 16.00 -12.71 11.00
CA LYS A 57 17.15 -13.55 10.63
C LYS A 57 18.14 -12.80 9.74
N VAL A 58 17.66 -11.94 8.83
CA VAL A 58 18.51 -11.08 7.99
C VAL A 58 19.34 -10.13 8.88
N PHE A 59 18.71 -9.47 9.85
CA PHE A 59 19.44 -8.61 10.80
C PHE A 59 20.47 -9.39 11.61
N LEU A 60 20.14 -10.61 12.05
CA LEU A 60 21.09 -11.47 12.77
C LEU A 60 22.32 -11.81 11.91
N GLU A 61 22.14 -12.14 10.62
CA GLU A 61 23.24 -12.40 9.67
C GLU A 61 24.11 -11.16 9.44
N LEU A 62 23.54 -9.96 9.56
CA LEU A 62 24.28 -8.68 9.45
C LEU A 62 25.02 -8.29 10.73
N GLY A 63 24.73 -8.95 11.86
CA GLY A 63 25.20 -8.55 13.19
C GLY A 63 24.47 -7.32 13.74
N GLU A 64 23.27 -7.03 13.24
CA GLU A 64 22.44 -5.87 13.58
C GLU A 64 21.23 -6.25 14.42
N LYS A 65 20.69 -5.28 15.17
CA LYS A 65 19.42 -5.45 15.87
C LYS A 65 18.25 -5.26 14.90
N PRO A 66 17.20 -6.10 15.00
CA PRO A 66 15.99 -5.95 14.18
C PRO A 66 15.14 -4.78 14.68
N THR A 67 15.61 -3.55 14.48
CA THR A 67 14.90 -2.31 14.80
C THR A 67 14.46 -1.65 13.52
N GLY A 68 13.15 -1.34 13.40
CA GLY A 68 12.62 -0.61 12.26
C GLY A 68 12.95 0.88 12.36
N GLN A 69 13.15 1.51 11.22
CA GLN A 69 12.99 2.94 11.03
C GLN A 69 11.56 3.14 10.51
N HIS A 70 10.83 4.14 11.03
CA HIS A 70 9.43 4.31 10.64
C HIS A 70 9.28 4.49 9.13
N CYS A 71 8.54 3.60 8.49
CA CYS A 71 8.27 3.66 7.06
C CYS A 71 7.08 4.59 6.78
N ASN A 72 7.36 5.82 6.37
CA ASN A 72 6.34 6.81 6.01
C ASN A 72 5.60 6.41 4.72
N GLY A 73 6.27 5.74 3.78
CA GLY A 73 5.66 5.26 2.54
C GLY A 73 4.56 4.24 2.82
N MET A 74 4.84 3.23 3.63
CA MET A 74 3.84 2.23 4.02
C MET A 74 2.72 2.84 4.86
N GLU A 75 3.03 3.77 5.78
CA GLU A 75 2.01 4.50 6.53
C GLU A 75 1.02 5.19 5.59
N GLY A 76 1.52 5.90 4.57
CA GLY A 76 0.68 6.57 3.57
C GLY A 76 -0.19 5.59 2.78
N VAL A 77 0.38 4.46 2.34
CA VAL A 77 -0.38 3.42 1.63
C VAL A 77 -1.47 2.79 2.52
N ILE A 78 -1.18 2.55 3.80
CA ILE A 78 -2.15 2.04 4.78
C ILE A 78 -3.26 3.07 5.01
N GLU A 79 -2.94 4.36 5.07
CA GLU A 79 -3.94 5.42 5.25
C GLU A 79 -4.91 5.48 4.06
N GLU A 80 -4.41 5.36 2.81
CA GLU A 80 -5.28 5.22 1.63
C GLU A 80 -6.18 3.97 1.71
N GLY A 81 -5.67 2.89 2.30
CA GLY A 81 -6.46 1.67 2.57
C GLY A 81 -7.59 1.91 3.59
N LYS A 82 -7.33 2.70 4.62
CA LYS A 82 -8.37 3.11 5.60
C LYS A 82 -9.41 3.99 4.93
N ASP A 83 -9.00 4.97 4.13
CA ASP A 83 -9.92 5.82 3.38
C ASP A 83 -10.86 4.99 2.49
N ALA A 84 -10.33 3.91 1.88
CA ALA A 84 -11.15 2.99 1.09
C ALA A 84 -12.17 2.23 1.94
N LEU A 85 -11.82 1.86 3.19
CA LEU A 85 -12.71 1.20 4.15
C LEU A 85 -13.77 2.13 4.74
N GLU A 86 -13.49 3.44 4.82
CA GLU A 86 -14.40 4.45 5.39
C GLU A 86 -15.42 5.00 4.37
N LYS A 87 -15.24 4.68 3.09
CA LYS A 87 -16.22 5.05 2.07
C LYS A 87 -17.56 4.38 2.35
N ASP A 88 -18.60 5.20 2.41
CA ASP A 88 -19.99 4.75 2.56
C ASP A 88 -20.52 4.19 1.23
N GLU A 89 -19.84 3.19 0.71
CA GLU A 89 -20.17 2.46 -0.51
C GLU A 89 -20.50 1.01 -0.15
N GLU A 90 -21.44 0.43 -0.87
CA GLU A 90 -21.84 -0.97 -0.72
C GLU A 90 -21.55 -1.73 -2.01
N GLY A 91 -21.53 -3.06 -1.92
CA GLY A 91 -21.42 -3.92 -3.08
C GLY A 91 -19.99 -4.09 -3.60
N ALA A 92 -19.88 -4.46 -4.88
CA ALA A 92 -18.62 -4.80 -5.52
C ALA A 92 -17.72 -3.58 -5.75
N SER A 93 -18.28 -2.38 -5.84
CA SER A 93 -17.53 -1.12 -5.98
C SER A 93 -16.67 -0.83 -4.76
N PHE A 94 -17.20 -1.10 -3.55
CA PHE A 94 -16.46 -0.99 -2.30
C PHE A 94 -15.22 -1.91 -2.28
N ASP A 95 -15.41 -3.19 -2.58
CA ASP A 95 -14.31 -4.16 -2.62
C ASP A 95 -13.30 -3.85 -3.74
N SER A 96 -13.74 -3.24 -4.85
CA SER A 96 -12.84 -2.77 -5.91
C SER A 96 -11.87 -1.67 -5.41
N GLY A 97 -12.33 -0.78 -4.55
CA GLY A 97 -11.49 0.22 -3.86
C GLY A 97 -10.44 -0.43 -2.95
N ILE A 98 -10.86 -1.43 -2.16
CA ILE A 98 -9.96 -2.20 -1.28
C ILE A 98 -8.89 -2.97 -2.09
N ILE A 99 -9.27 -3.56 -3.24
CA ILE A 99 -8.32 -4.24 -4.15
C ILE A 99 -7.25 -3.25 -4.63
N GLY A 100 -7.64 -2.04 -5.01
CA GLY A 100 -6.70 -1.01 -5.46
C GLY A 100 -5.69 -0.62 -4.36
N ALA A 101 -6.15 -0.47 -3.11
CA ALA A 101 -5.28 -0.19 -1.98
C ALA A 101 -4.33 -1.36 -1.69
N ALA A 102 -4.85 -2.60 -1.67
CA ALA A 102 -4.04 -3.79 -1.43
C ALA A 102 -2.96 -3.96 -2.50
N LEU A 103 -3.27 -3.80 -3.78
CA LEU A 103 -2.27 -3.88 -4.85
C LEU A 103 -1.16 -2.84 -4.71
N ARG A 104 -1.46 -1.61 -4.26
CA ARG A 104 -0.41 -0.61 -3.98
C ARG A 104 0.52 -1.07 -2.86
N THR A 105 -0.03 -1.70 -1.83
CA THR A 105 0.74 -2.28 -0.72
C THR A 105 1.72 -3.34 -1.22
N GLU A 106 1.23 -4.35 -1.93
CA GLU A 106 2.07 -5.44 -2.48
C GLU A 106 3.19 -4.88 -3.37
N HIS A 107 2.87 -3.92 -4.26
CA HIS A 107 3.89 -3.35 -5.15
C HIS A 107 4.89 -2.45 -4.43
N TYR A 108 4.53 -1.82 -3.33
CA TYR A 108 5.48 -1.13 -2.47
C TYR A 108 6.51 -2.12 -1.88
N GLU A 109 6.04 -3.25 -1.37
CA GLU A 109 6.90 -4.29 -0.78
C GLU A 109 7.75 -5.00 -1.83
N ILE A 110 7.18 -5.33 -2.99
CA ILE A 110 7.92 -5.89 -4.12
C ILE A 110 9.11 -5.00 -4.48
N ALA A 111 8.89 -3.69 -4.66
CA ALA A 111 9.94 -2.74 -5.01
C ALA A 111 11.02 -2.66 -3.92
N GLY A 112 10.63 -2.63 -2.64
CA GLY A 112 11.55 -2.61 -1.51
C GLY A 112 12.41 -3.88 -1.43
N TYR A 113 11.79 -5.06 -1.57
CA TYR A 113 12.53 -6.33 -1.59
C TYR A 113 13.46 -6.45 -2.78
N GLU A 114 13.06 -6.05 -3.99
CA GLU A 114 13.92 -6.05 -5.18
C GLU A 114 15.14 -5.17 -4.97
N ALA A 115 14.99 -3.97 -4.39
CA ALA A 115 16.09 -3.08 -4.07
C ALA A 115 17.05 -3.70 -3.05
N CYS A 116 16.54 -4.24 -1.94
CA CYS A 116 17.35 -4.91 -0.92
C CYS A 116 18.09 -6.14 -1.49
N ILE A 117 17.44 -6.96 -2.32
CA ILE A 117 18.05 -8.13 -2.97
C ILE A 117 19.18 -7.71 -3.90
N SER A 118 18.98 -6.65 -4.70
CA SER A 118 19.99 -6.12 -5.59
C SER A 118 21.25 -5.69 -4.84
N MET A 119 21.09 -4.94 -3.74
CA MET A 119 22.19 -4.51 -2.90
C MET A 119 22.90 -5.68 -2.21
N ALA A 120 22.13 -6.61 -1.62
CA ALA A 120 22.68 -7.79 -0.97
C ALA A 120 23.44 -8.71 -1.95
N THR A 121 22.95 -8.83 -3.20
CA THR A 121 23.63 -9.57 -4.27
C THR A 121 24.97 -8.92 -4.62
N THR A 122 24.99 -7.61 -4.81
CA THR A 122 26.20 -6.82 -5.08
C THR A 122 27.25 -6.98 -3.97
N LEU A 123 26.78 -7.11 -2.72
CA LEU A 123 27.64 -7.33 -1.55
C LEU A 123 28.04 -8.80 -1.32
N GLY A 124 27.61 -9.74 -2.17
CA GLY A 124 27.91 -11.16 -2.06
C GLY A 124 27.24 -11.87 -0.89
N MET A 125 26.14 -11.33 -0.35
CA MET A 125 25.44 -11.82 0.85
C MET A 125 24.41 -12.92 0.52
N ALA A 126 24.85 -14.07 0.01
CA ALA A 126 23.98 -15.13 -0.53
C ALA A 126 22.89 -15.63 0.45
N LYS A 127 23.18 -15.72 1.76
CA LYS A 127 22.18 -16.12 2.76
C LYS A 127 21.03 -15.10 2.88
N ILE A 128 21.38 -13.81 2.91
CA ILE A 128 20.42 -12.70 2.97
C ILE A 128 19.56 -12.68 1.70
N VAL A 129 20.18 -12.78 0.52
CA VAL A 129 19.50 -12.88 -0.77
C VAL A 129 18.47 -14.01 -0.76
N LYS A 130 18.82 -15.19 -0.21
CA LYS A 130 17.89 -16.32 -0.12
C LYS A 130 16.67 -16.00 0.75
N LEU A 131 16.86 -15.36 1.90
CA LEU A 131 15.77 -14.99 2.83
C LEU A 131 14.84 -13.95 2.19
N LEU A 132 15.42 -12.90 1.61
CA LEU A 132 14.66 -11.82 0.96
C LEU A 132 13.90 -12.30 -0.27
N ASN A 133 14.49 -13.20 -1.08
CA ASN A 133 13.78 -13.82 -2.21
C ASN A 133 12.56 -14.65 -1.77
N SER A 134 12.58 -15.22 -0.56
CA SER A 134 11.40 -15.92 -0.03
C SER A 134 10.26 -14.95 0.26
N ASN A 135 10.56 -13.76 0.80
CA ASN A 135 9.57 -12.71 1.01
C ASN A 135 9.05 -12.20 -0.34
N LEU A 136 9.94 -11.76 -1.23
CA LEU A 136 9.55 -11.29 -2.57
C LEU A 136 8.64 -12.27 -3.31
N LYS A 137 8.91 -13.57 -3.23
CA LYS A 137 8.06 -14.59 -3.86
C LYS A 137 6.65 -14.61 -3.30
N GLU A 138 6.49 -14.40 -2.00
CA GLU A 138 5.18 -14.35 -1.34
C GLU A 138 4.42 -13.08 -1.77
N GLU A 139 5.09 -11.90 -1.84
CA GLU A 139 4.48 -10.65 -2.30
C GLU A 139 4.02 -10.72 -3.76
N LEU A 140 4.85 -11.24 -4.66
CA LEU A 140 4.48 -11.47 -6.05
C LEU A 140 3.26 -12.42 -6.18
N ALA A 141 3.21 -13.44 -5.33
CA ALA A 141 2.08 -14.36 -5.29
C ALA A 141 0.81 -13.70 -4.70
N ALA A 142 0.95 -12.86 -3.69
CA ALA A 142 -0.15 -12.11 -3.09
C ALA A 142 -0.75 -11.11 -4.09
N ALA A 143 0.07 -10.28 -4.75
CA ALA A 143 -0.37 -9.36 -5.80
C ALA A 143 -1.14 -10.09 -6.92
N LYS A 144 -0.62 -11.24 -7.36
CA LYS A 144 -1.30 -12.08 -8.36
C LYS A 144 -2.64 -12.63 -7.86
N LYS A 145 -2.69 -13.15 -6.62
CA LYS A 145 -3.94 -13.67 -6.03
C LYS A 145 -5.01 -12.57 -5.94
N ILE A 146 -4.62 -11.36 -5.50
CA ILE A 146 -5.51 -10.20 -5.39
C ILE A 146 -6.02 -9.78 -6.78
N THR A 147 -5.14 -9.69 -7.77
CA THR A 147 -5.52 -9.36 -9.16
C THR A 147 -6.51 -10.37 -9.74
N VAL A 148 -6.26 -11.67 -9.57
CA VAL A 148 -7.15 -12.74 -10.06
C VAL A 148 -8.51 -12.70 -9.35
N ALA A 149 -8.52 -12.51 -8.03
CA ALA A 149 -9.77 -12.39 -7.27
C ALA A 149 -10.54 -11.11 -7.61
N GLY A 150 -9.84 -10.03 -7.93
CA GLY A 150 -10.41 -8.73 -8.27
C GLY A 150 -11.17 -8.71 -9.60
N GLY A 151 -10.74 -9.48 -10.60
CA GLY A 151 -11.37 -9.48 -11.92
C GLY A 151 -12.88 -9.70 -11.91
N PRO A 152 -13.39 -10.77 -11.30
CA PRO A 152 -14.84 -10.99 -11.16
C PRO A 152 -15.55 -9.88 -10.35
N ILE A 153 -14.94 -9.37 -9.29
CA ILE A 153 -15.50 -8.31 -8.44
C ILE A 153 -15.67 -7.02 -9.25
N MET A 154 -14.65 -6.62 -10.01
CA MET A 154 -14.71 -5.43 -10.87
C MET A 154 -15.74 -5.56 -11.98
N LYS A 155 -15.91 -6.77 -12.56
CA LYS A 155 -16.98 -7.04 -13.54
C LYS A 155 -18.36 -6.90 -12.92
N GLN A 156 -18.56 -7.39 -11.70
CA GLN A 156 -19.80 -7.24 -10.96
C GLN A 156 -20.06 -5.76 -10.68
N SER A 157 -19.05 -5.01 -10.20
CA SER A 157 -19.16 -3.58 -9.95
C SER A 157 -19.56 -2.79 -11.19
N ALA A 158 -19.00 -3.13 -12.36
CA ALA A 158 -19.35 -2.48 -13.62
C ALA A 158 -20.79 -2.80 -14.10
N ALA A 159 -21.40 -3.88 -13.64
CA ALA A 159 -22.76 -4.28 -13.97
C ALA A 159 -23.80 -3.74 -12.96
N GLU A 160 -23.37 -3.23 -11.81
CA GLU A 160 -24.26 -2.61 -10.83
C GLU A 160 -24.75 -1.24 -11.36
N PRO A 161 -26.05 -0.91 -11.20
CA PRO A 161 -26.53 0.41 -11.57
C PRO A 161 -25.83 1.49 -10.75
N GLU A 162 -25.51 2.64 -11.38
CA GLU A 162 -24.97 3.79 -10.63
C GLU A 162 -25.88 4.12 -9.45
N ALA A 163 -25.35 4.03 -8.24
CA ALA A 163 -26.07 4.46 -7.07
C ALA A 163 -26.43 5.96 -7.21
N PRO A 164 -27.63 6.40 -6.82
CA PRO A 164 -28.00 7.80 -6.86
C PRO A 164 -26.97 8.59 -6.06
N LYS A 165 -26.32 9.58 -6.70
CA LYS A 165 -25.30 10.42 -6.06
C LYS A 165 -25.91 11.05 -4.81
N LYS A 166 -25.43 10.65 -3.63
CA LYS A 166 -25.82 11.30 -2.38
C LYS A 166 -25.57 12.82 -2.52
N PRO A 167 -26.51 13.68 -2.10
CA PRO A 167 -26.27 15.13 -2.15
C PRO A 167 -25.01 15.45 -1.34
N LYS A 168 -24.08 16.20 -1.93
CA LYS A 168 -22.85 16.61 -1.23
C LYS A 168 -23.19 17.23 0.12
N THR A 169 -22.54 16.77 1.17
CA THR A 169 -22.69 17.32 2.52
C THR A 169 -22.32 18.81 2.52
N GLY A 170 -22.79 19.58 3.49
CA GLY A 170 -22.48 21.01 3.61
C GLY A 170 -20.95 21.27 3.63
N LYS A 171 -20.15 20.38 4.23
CA LYS A 171 -18.68 20.45 4.25
C LYS A 171 -18.07 20.29 2.86
N GLU A 172 -18.54 19.33 2.05
CA GLU A 172 -18.04 19.11 0.69
C GLU A 172 -18.44 20.23 -0.26
N LYS A 173 -19.65 20.81 -0.09
CA LYS A 173 -20.07 22.01 -0.81
C LYS A 173 -19.16 23.21 -0.48
N TYR A 174 -18.86 23.40 0.81
CA TYR A 174 -17.99 24.48 1.27
C TYR A 174 -16.55 24.33 0.77
N SER A 175 -15.99 23.11 0.81
CA SER A 175 -14.66 22.82 0.28
C SER A 175 -14.58 23.05 -1.24
N ALA A 176 -15.59 22.62 -1.99
CA ALA A 176 -15.66 22.83 -3.43
C ALA A 176 -15.88 24.29 -3.84
N MET A 177 -16.58 25.07 -3.02
CA MET A 177 -16.71 26.52 -3.21
C MET A 177 -15.39 27.24 -2.89
N LYS A 178 -14.71 26.87 -1.81
CA LYS A 178 -13.43 27.47 -1.43
C LYS A 178 -12.34 27.20 -2.46
N SER A 179 -12.24 25.99 -3.00
CA SER A 179 -11.28 25.68 -4.08
C SER A 179 -11.55 26.51 -5.36
N LYS A 180 -12.81 26.75 -5.72
CA LYS A 180 -13.17 27.61 -6.85
C LYS A 180 -12.85 29.09 -6.59
N GLU A 181 -13.06 29.57 -5.36
CA GLU A 181 -12.67 30.94 -4.99
C GLU A 181 -11.15 31.14 -5.02
N ASP A 182 -10.39 30.12 -4.60
CA ASP A 182 -8.93 30.15 -4.64
C ASP A 182 -8.40 30.08 -6.09
N GLU A 183 -9.03 29.27 -6.97
CA GLU A 183 -8.72 29.28 -8.42
C GLU A 183 -9.01 30.62 -9.09
N VAL A 184 -10.14 31.27 -8.74
CA VAL A 184 -10.49 32.58 -9.28
C VAL A 184 -9.52 33.68 -8.80
N LYS A 185 -9.05 33.60 -7.54
CA LYS A 185 -8.05 34.51 -6.99
C LYS A 185 -6.66 34.29 -7.56
N ALA A 186 -6.32 33.06 -7.97
CA ALA A 186 -5.03 32.73 -8.59
C ALA A 186 -5.00 33.01 -10.11
N ALA A 187 -6.13 33.32 -10.73
CA ALA A 187 -6.18 33.67 -12.16
C ALA A 187 -5.52 35.03 -12.38
N PRO A 188 -4.60 35.15 -13.35
CA PRO A 188 -3.97 36.44 -13.65
C PRO A 188 -5.02 37.48 -14.06
N SER A 189 -4.85 38.70 -13.55
CA SER A 189 -5.78 39.78 -13.84
C SER A 189 -5.80 40.11 -15.35
N ILE A 190 -6.91 40.69 -15.81
CA ILE A 190 -7.04 41.12 -17.22
C ILE A 190 -5.88 42.05 -17.60
N LEU A 191 -5.37 42.84 -16.65
CA LEU A 191 -4.24 43.75 -16.86
C LEU A 191 -2.92 43.00 -17.08
N ASP A 192 -2.70 41.88 -16.42
CA ASP A 192 -1.49 41.05 -16.61
C ASP A 192 -1.47 40.34 -17.97
N ARG A 193 -2.64 40.07 -18.56
CA ARG A 193 -2.78 39.48 -19.91
C ARG A 193 -2.60 40.49 -21.06
N LEU A 194 -2.71 41.74 -20.78
CA LEU A 194 -2.53 42.83 -21.80
C LEU A 194 -1.11 43.39 -21.81
N ALA A 195 -0.26 42.97 -20.84
CA ALA A 195 1.13 43.42 -20.70
C ALA A 195 2.16 42.40 -21.23
N SER A 196 1.71 41.22 -21.72
CA SER A 196 2.54 40.18 -22.34
C SER A 196 2.27 40.11 -23.85
#